data_37ded32ea935ed968a37faf8f70bc724
#
_entry.id   37ded32ea935ed968a37faf8f70bc724
#
_cell.length_a   1.000
_cell.length_b   1.000
_cell.length_c   1.000
_cell.angle_alpha   90.00
_cell.angle_beta   90.00
_cell.angle_gamma   90.00
#
_symmetry.space_group_name_H-M   'P 1'
#
loop_
_entity.id
_entity.type
_entity.pdbx_description
1 polymer ?
#
loop_
_entity_poly.entity_id
_entity_poly.type
_entity_poly.pdbx_seq_one_letter_code
_entity_poly.pdbx_strand_id
1 'polypeptide(L)'
;MNFYLVTGLHLLRTDAGPEMTLRIERLSMEHGTRIRLSGELRCEQLSDVRKEIKRDGQQVTLDLEDLDLVDIHAVRFLNDCEAQNVKVINCALYIREWMFQERASERNPERA
;
A
#
# COMPACT_ATOMS: atom_id res chain seq x y z
N MET A 1 9.56 8.97 -19.47
CA MET A 1 8.65 9.10 -19.38
C MET A 1 7.88 8.39 -18.64
N ASN A 2 7.35 8.46 -18.14
CA ASN A 2 6.82 7.82 -17.39
C ASN A 2 5.56 7.64 -17.54
N PHE A 3 5.07 7.19 -17.28
CA PHE A 3 4.03 7.09 -17.40
C PHE A 3 3.34 6.27 -16.78
N TYR A 4 2.71 6.46 -16.10
CA TYR A 4 2.00 5.74 -15.47
C TYR A 4 1.07 5.30 -16.35
N LEU A 5 1.02 4.47 -16.72
CA LEU A 5 0.35 4.01 -17.52
C LEU A 5 -0.97 4.06 -17.37
N VAL A 6 -1.57 4.50 -18.05
CA VAL A 6 -2.79 4.46 -18.03
C VAL A 6 -3.40 3.26 -17.77
N THR A 7 -2.93 2.22 -18.22
CA THR A 7 -3.46 0.98 -17.89
C THR A 7 -3.17 0.68 -16.48
N GLY A 8 -2.25 1.33 -15.90
CA GLY A 8 -1.90 1.06 -14.55
C GLY A 8 -2.56 1.95 -13.57
N LEU A 9 -3.43 2.80 -14.03
CA LEU A 9 -4.04 3.72 -13.13
C LEU A 9 -5.40 3.22 -12.73
N HIS A 10 -5.59 2.98 -11.47
CA HIS A 10 -6.86 2.57 -10.96
C HIS A 10 -7.36 3.55 -9.98
N LEU A 11 -8.60 3.95 -10.12
CA LEU A 11 -9.19 4.85 -9.18
C LEU A 11 -10.23 4.06 -8.46
N LEU A 12 -9.92 3.67 -7.25
CA LEU A 12 -10.84 2.91 -6.45
C LEU A 12 -11.66 3.82 -5.60
N ARG A 13 -12.96 3.73 -5.74
CA ARG A 13 -13.76 4.61 -5.05
C ARG A 13 -14.78 3.85 -4.34
N THR A 14 -15.13 4.18 -3.16
CA THR A 14 -16.16 3.51 -2.43
C THR A 14 -17.45 4.15 -2.80
N ASP A 15 -18.52 3.48 -2.52
CA ASP A 15 -19.79 4.05 -2.81
C ASP A 15 -20.14 5.12 -1.84
N ALA A 16 -19.41 5.25 -0.80
CA ALA A 16 -19.74 6.17 0.22
C ALA A 16 -19.56 7.59 -0.19
N GLY A 17 -18.67 7.83 -1.11
CA GLY A 17 -18.48 9.19 -1.52
C GLY A 17 -17.21 9.38 -2.25
N PRO A 18 -17.15 10.44 -2.95
CA PRO A 18 -15.99 10.70 -3.79
C PRO A 18 -14.73 10.98 -3.02
N GLU A 19 -14.82 11.38 -1.78
CA GLU A 19 -13.63 11.66 -1.06
C GLU A 19 -12.98 10.39 -0.56
N MET A 20 -13.66 9.27 -0.63
CA MET A 20 -13.09 8.02 -0.19
C MET A 20 -12.48 7.31 -1.36
N THR A 21 -11.38 7.80 -1.80
CA THR A 21 -10.75 7.24 -2.97
C THR A 21 -9.33 6.84 -2.73
N LEU A 22 -8.94 5.79 -3.36
CA LEU A 22 -7.56 5.38 -3.42
C LEU A 22 -7.17 5.34 -4.88
N ARG A 23 -6.04 5.93 -5.22
CA ARG A 23 -5.52 5.86 -6.57
C ARG A 23 -4.33 4.93 -6.58
N ILE A 24 -4.30 4.01 -7.50
CA ILE A 24 -3.20 3.08 -7.66
C ILE A 24 -2.57 3.32 -9.01
N GLU A 25 -1.28 3.63 -9.02
CA GLU A 25 -0.56 3.87 -10.26
C GLU A 25 0.58 2.90 -10.37
N ARG A 26 0.72 2.28 -11.51
CA ARG A 26 1.81 1.33 -11.73
C ARG A 26 2.84 1.94 -12.63
N LEU A 27 4.10 1.76 -12.28
CA LEU A 27 5.19 2.25 -13.08
C LEU A 27 6.17 1.11 -13.26
N SER A 28 6.39 0.72 -14.49
CA SER A 28 7.37 -0.33 -14.77
C SER A 28 8.76 0.19 -14.55
N MET A 29 9.53 -0.58 -13.80
CA MET A 29 10.91 -0.22 -13.54
C MET A 29 11.78 -1.24 -14.24
N GLU A 30 13.07 -0.94 -14.25
CA GLU A 30 14.01 -1.82 -14.89
C GLU A 30 13.98 -3.19 -14.26
N HIS A 31 13.88 -3.27 -12.96
CA HIS A 31 13.91 -4.53 -12.27
C HIS A 31 12.68 -4.75 -11.42
N GLY A 32 11.55 -4.39 -11.89
CA GLY A 32 10.34 -4.63 -11.13
C GLY A 32 9.28 -3.60 -11.42
N THR A 33 8.38 -3.44 -10.49
CA THR A 33 7.25 -2.54 -10.64
C THR A 33 7.15 -1.67 -9.41
N ARG A 34 6.93 -0.39 -9.63
CA ARG A 34 6.63 0.51 -8.52
C ARG A 34 5.14 0.79 -8.54
N ILE A 35 4.50 0.64 -7.42
CA ILE A 35 3.09 0.92 -7.30
C ILE A 35 2.94 2.07 -6.35
N ARG A 36 2.38 3.16 -6.83
CA ARG A 36 2.16 4.33 -5.98
C ARG A 36 0.73 4.33 -5.52
N LEU A 37 0.53 4.47 -4.23
CA LEU A 37 -0.78 4.55 -3.63
C LEU A 37 -0.99 5.98 -3.15
N SER A 38 -2.10 6.58 -3.55
CA SER A 38 -2.42 7.95 -3.18
C SER A 38 -3.80 8.00 -2.56
N GLY A 39 -3.97 8.83 -1.57
CA GLY A 39 -5.26 9.04 -0.93
C GLY A 39 -5.42 8.25 0.34
N GLU A 40 -6.45 7.42 0.42
CA GLU A 40 -6.77 6.71 1.65
C GLU A 40 -6.75 5.22 1.42
N LEU A 41 -6.01 4.51 2.24
CA LEU A 41 -5.93 3.06 2.14
C LEU A 41 -6.63 2.47 3.34
N ARG A 42 -7.73 1.82 3.09
CA ARG A 42 -8.54 1.21 4.15
C ARG A 42 -8.79 -0.23 3.81
N CYS A 43 -9.36 -0.94 4.75
CA CYS A 43 -9.52 -2.38 4.59
C CYS A 43 -10.29 -2.75 3.33
N GLU A 44 -11.20 -1.91 2.89
CA GLU A 44 -12.01 -2.22 1.72
C GLU A 44 -11.19 -2.30 0.45
N GLN A 45 -10.05 -1.64 0.40
CA GLN A 45 -9.25 -1.60 -0.81
C GLN A 45 -8.09 -2.57 -0.81
N LEU A 46 -7.87 -3.27 0.29
CA LEU A 46 -6.67 -4.08 0.40
C LEU A 46 -6.63 -5.23 -0.57
N SER A 47 -7.76 -5.82 -0.88
CA SER A 47 -7.75 -6.93 -1.81
C SER A 47 -7.34 -6.47 -3.20
N ASP A 48 -7.72 -5.25 -3.58
CA ASP A 48 -7.32 -4.73 -4.88
C ASP A 48 -5.83 -4.44 -4.93
N VAL A 49 -5.29 -3.92 -3.83
CA VAL A 49 -3.87 -3.65 -3.78
C VAL A 49 -3.10 -4.98 -3.83
N ARG A 50 -3.59 -5.99 -3.13
CA ARG A 50 -2.94 -7.30 -3.17
C ARG A 50 -2.92 -7.86 -4.58
N LYS A 51 -4.00 -7.69 -5.31
CA LYS A 51 -4.04 -8.18 -6.67
C LYS A 51 -3.01 -7.48 -7.55
N GLU A 52 -2.85 -6.18 -7.34
CA GLU A 52 -1.87 -5.44 -8.13
C GLU A 52 -0.45 -5.89 -7.80
N ILE A 53 -0.18 -6.16 -6.54
CA ILE A 53 1.13 -6.59 -6.14
C ILE A 53 1.48 -7.94 -6.77
N LYS A 54 0.51 -8.83 -6.84
CA LYS A 54 0.77 -10.17 -7.33
C LYS A 54 0.69 -10.29 -8.83
N ARG A 55 0.29 -9.23 -9.49
CA ARG A 55 -0.07 -9.31 -10.88
C ARG A 55 1.03 -9.81 -11.80
N ASP A 56 2.22 -9.31 -11.64
CA ASP A 56 3.30 -9.64 -12.54
C ASP A 56 4.29 -10.64 -11.99
N GLY A 57 4.20 -10.96 -10.75
CA GLY A 57 5.18 -11.84 -10.15
C GLY A 57 6.56 -11.26 -10.06
N GLN A 58 6.70 -9.95 -10.21
CA GLN A 58 8.00 -9.33 -10.15
C GLN A 58 8.19 -8.61 -8.84
N GLN A 59 9.39 -8.12 -8.63
CA GLN A 59 9.68 -7.37 -7.43
C GLN A 59 8.82 -6.11 -7.42
N VAL A 60 8.16 -5.87 -6.32
CA VAL A 60 7.27 -4.74 -6.20
C VAL A 60 7.76 -3.79 -5.14
N THR A 61 7.68 -2.51 -5.44
CA THR A 61 7.96 -1.45 -4.48
C THR A 61 6.67 -0.64 -4.32
N LEU A 62 6.22 -0.47 -3.10
CA LEU A 62 5.08 0.37 -2.83
C LEU A 62 5.58 1.76 -2.45
N ASP A 63 5.11 2.76 -3.16
CA ASP A 63 5.50 4.13 -2.92
C ASP A 63 4.32 4.82 -2.25
N LEU A 64 4.50 5.25 -1.02
CA LEU A 64 3.42 5.81 -0.23
C LEU A 64 3.53 7.32 -0.06
N GLU A 65 4.26 7.96 -0.96
CA GLU A 65 4.50 9.38 -0.81
C GLU A 65 3.22 10.19 -0.71
N ASP A 66 2.22 9.84 -1.47
CA ASP A 66 0.98 10.58 -1.50
C ASP A 66 -0.15 9.91 -0.72
N LEU A 67 0.20 8.98 0.13
CA LEU A 67 -0.82 8.31 0.92
C LEU A 67 -1.10 9.15 2.15
N ASP A 68 -2.35 9.56 2.32
CA ASP A 68 -2.73 10.46 3.40
C ASP A 68 -3.25 9.78 4.64
N LEU A 69 -4.05 8.77 4.44
CA LEU A 69 -4.68 8.10 5.58
C LEU A 69 -4.63 6.61 5.44
N VAL A 70 -4.49 5.94 6.57
CA VAL A 70 -4.55 4.49 6.61
C VAL A 70 -5.37 4.09 7.82
N ASP A 71 -5.95 2.89 7.78
CA ASP A 71 -6.59 2.35 8.99
C ASP A 71 -5.69 1.24 9.53
N ILE A 72 -6.10 0.63 10.62
CA ILE A 72 -5.29 -0.40 11.26
C ILE A 72 -5.07 -1.59 10.35
N HIS A 73 -6.06 -1.92 9.53
CA HIS A 73 -5.91 -3.06 8.64
C HIS A 73 -4.89 -2.77 7.57
N ALA A 74 -4.83 -1.52 7.12
CA ALA A 74 -3.83 -1.13 6.14
C ALA A 74 -2.44 -1.18 6.75
N VAL A 75 -2.30 -0.78 8.01
CA VAL A 75 -1.00 -0.83 8.67
C VAL A 75 -0.52 -2.28 8.76
N ARG A 76 -1.40 -3.18 9.13
CA ARG A 76 -1.04 -4.58 9.21
C ARG A 76 -0.71 -5.15 7.84
N PHE A 77 -1.44 -4.71 6.84
CA PHE A 77 -1.16 -5.13 5.47
C PHE A 77 0.23 -4.68 5.04
N LEU A 78 0.62 -3.45 5.37
CA LEU A 78 1.93 -2.95 4.99
C LEU A 78 3.04 -3.75 5.69
N ASN A 79 2.80 -4.13 6.93
CA ASN A 79 3.77 -4.97 7.62
C ASN A 79 3.89 -6.33 6.94
N ASP A 80 2.77 -6.90 6.51
CA ASP A 80 2.80 -8.17 5.80
C ASP A 80 3.55 -8.05 4.48
N CYS A 81 3.38 -6.92 3.81
CA CYS A 81 4.08 -6.70 2.56
C CYS A 81 5.58 -6.72 2.78
N GLU A 82 6.04 -6.03 3.81
CA GLU A 82 7.47 -6.01 4.07
C GLU A 82 7.98 -7.39 4.47
N ALA A 83 7.18 -8.14 5.17
CA ALA A 83 7.56 -9.49 5.54
C ALA A 83 7.68 -10.40 4.34
N GLN A 84 7.01 -10.04 3.24
CA GLN A 84 7.06 -10.85 2.03
C GLN A 84 7.94 -10.21 0.97
N ASN A 85 8.83 -9.35 1.39
CA ASN A 85 9.83 -8.73 0.52
C ASN A 85 9.27 -7.71 -0.46
N VAL A 86 8.14 -7.15 -0.17
CA VAL A 86 7.66 -6.01 -0.91
C VAL A 86 8.25 -4.78 -0.25
N LYS A 87 8.97 -3.97 -1.03
CA LYS A 87 9.61 -2.82 -0.47
C LYS A 87 8.61 -1.68 -0.30
N VAL A 88 8.67 -1.00 0.83
CA VAL A 88 7.79 0.13 1.09
C VAL A 88 8.65 1.36 1.24
N ILE A 89 8.42 2.36 0.40
CA ILE A 89 9.23 3.58 0.41
C ILE A 89 8.35 4.80 0.58
N ASN A 90 8.97 5.87 1.00
CA ASN A 90 8.33 7.17 1.18
C ASN A 90 7.15 7.11 2.14
N CYS A 91 7.30 6.31 3.16
CA CYS A 91 6.24 6.11 4.12
C CYS A 91 6.27 7.23 5.14
N ALA A 92 5.13 7.86 5.40
CA ALA A 92 5.06 8.93 6.38
C ALA A 92 5.49 8.40 7.73
N LEU A 93 6.09 9.27 8.52
CA LEU A 93 6.60 8.84 9.81
C LEU A 93 5.54 8.25 10.70
N TYR A 94 4.35 8.85 10.74
CA TYR A 94 3.32 8.34 11.64
C TYR A 94 2.88 6.93 11.23
N ILE A 95 2.89 6.64 9.93
CA ILE A 95 2.52 5.32 9.45
C ILE A 95 3.62 4.34 9.83
N ARG A 96 4.87 4.76 9.65
CA ARG A 96 5.99 3.88 9.96
C ARG A 96 6.03 3.55 11.46
N GLU A 97 5.73 4.52 12.29
CA GLU A 97 5.70 4.27 13.71
C GLU A 97 4.55 3.35 14.08
N TRP A 98 3.42 3.55 13.44
CA TRP A 98 2.27 2.70 13.70
C TRP A 98 2.57 1.25 13.27
N MET A 99 3.24 1.10 12.11
CA MET A 99 3.65 -0.21 11.66
C MET A 99 4.56 -0.88 12.68
N PHE A 100 5.49 -0.11 13.23
CA PHE A 100 6.40 -0.64 14.21
C PHE A 100 5.67 -1.10 15.46
N GLN A 101 4.73 -0.31 15.93
CA GLN A 101 3.97 -0.65 17.12
C GLN A 101 3.10 -1.89 16.90
N GLU A 102 2.51 -2.00 15.73
CA GLU A 102 1.69 -3.17 15.43
C GLU A 102 2.53 -4.42 15.35
N ARG A 103 3.71 -4.31 14.81
CA ARG A 103 4.60 -5.44 14.70
C ARG A 103 5.03 -5.92 16.08
N ALA A 104 5.33 -4.98 16.97
CA ALA A 104 5.72 -5.34 18.31
C ALA A 104 4.58 -6.00 19.08
N SER A 105 3.37 -5.51 18.83
CA SER A 105 2.22 -6.07 19.49
C SER A 105 1.96 -7.51 19.07
N GLU A 106 2.14 -7.78 17.80
CA GLU A 106 1.97 -9.12 17.32
C GLU A 106 3.01 -10.06 17.87
N ARG A 107 4.24 -9.56 18.14
CA ARG A 107 5.27 -10.37 18.64
C ARG A 107 5.01 -10.76 20.05
N ASN A 108 4.21 -10.02 20.78
CA ASN A 108 3.89 -10.30 22.18
C ASN A 108 2.41 -10.34 22.37
N PRO A 109 1.79 -11.39 21.93
CA PRO A 109 0.34 -11.43 22.00
C PRO A 109 -0.21 -11.40 23.41
N GLU A 110 0.60 -11.76 24.40
CA GLU A 110 0.11 -11.69 25.70
C GLU A 110 -0.08 -10.34 26.17
N ARG A 111 0.56 -9.37 25.58
CA ARG A 111 0.41 -8.07 26.02
C ARG A 111 -0.78 -7.46 25.43
N ALA A 112 -1.36 -8.02 24.46
CA ALA A 112 -2.45 -7.43 23.76
C ALA A 112 -3.69 -7.31 24.56
#